data_42c5ac55e355713b1334e08501f81b2f
#
_entry.id   42c5ac55e355713b1334e08501f81b2f
#
_cell.length_a   1.000
_cell.length_b   1.000
_cell.length_c   1.000
_cell.angle_alpha   90.00
_cell.angle_beta   90.00
_cell.angle_gamma   90.00
#
_symmetry.space_group_name_H-M   'P 1'
#
loop_
_entity.id
_entity.type
_entity.pdbx_description
1 polymer ?
#
loop_
_entity_poly.entity_id
_entity_poly.type
_entity_poly.pdbx_seq_one_letter_code
_entity_poly.pdbx_strand_id
1 'polypeptide(L)'
;MAQKLTLEEKQGIQRMLLDYAARYASQAKAANSLHGVTSPGTFNAVVNGKFERISDEMFLRIKAAVGSGKSEGWQICQTSAFKDVETLLADAQQYQNVSWIVAPAGIGKTTAAFQYSKTHKNVFVLGCSEDMHKADFVEELAKKIGIRNEGLTVRATLTRIVDELVKMNRPLLVFDEGDKLTDSVMYYFISLYNALEDKCGIVFLSTPFIQKRITKGLKLDKKGYEELYSRIGRKFVPLSGVTEYEVNAICRNNGLSDDKAIASVIRESVELRNSQMEFDLRRVKKSIHKQLRIAAAPRL
;
A
#
# COMPACT_ATOMS: atom_id res chain seq x y z
N MET A 1 24.76 -35.76 -7.03
CA MET A 1 25.78 -34.86 -7.64
C MET A 1 25.58 -33.49 -7.05
N ALA A 2 26.62 -32.85 -6.50
CA ALA A 2 26.53 -31.51 -5.94
C ALA A 2 26.23 -30.49 -7.09
N GLN A 3 25.24 -29.65 -6.91
CA GLN A 3 24.86 -28.64 -7.87
C GLN A 3 25.98 -27.59 -7.96
N LYS A 4 26.64 -27.50 -9.14
CA LYS A 4 27.70 -26.53 -9.38
C LYS A 4 27.11 -25.18 -9.72
N LEU A 5 27.41 -24.13 -8.94
CA LEU A 5 26.90 -22.81 -9.13
C LEU A 5 27.72 -22.02 -10.16
N THR A 6 27.04 -21.29 -11.04
CA THR A 6 27.66 -20.35 -11.98
C THR A 6 28.18 -19.11 -11.24
N LEU A 7 29.04 -18.32 -11.89
CA LEU A 7 29.52 -17.06 -11.33
C LEU A 7 28.38 -16.06 -11.10
N GLU A 8 27.43 -15.99 -12.02
CA GLU A 8 26.22 -15.15 -11.90
C GLU A 8 25.37 -15.52 -10.68
N GLU A 9 25.18 -16.82 -10.44
CA GLU A 9 24.44 -17.29 -9.25
C GLU A 9 25.16 -16.93 -7.94
N LYS A 10 26.49 -17.04 -7.90
CA LYS A 10 27.30 -16.61 -6.75
C LYS A 10 27.22 -15.09 -6.51
N GLN A 11 27.26 -14.29 -7.56
CA GLN A 11 27.05 -12.84 -7.48
C GLN A 11 25.63 -12.47 -7.06
N GLY A 12 24.62 -13.26 -7.47
CA GLY A 12 23.25 -13.14 -6.97
C GLY A 12 23.16 -13.34 -5.46
N ILE A 13 23.82 -14.38 -4.95
CA ILE A 13 23.87 -14.68 -3.50
C ILE A 13 24.66 -13.60 -2.74
N GLN A 14 25.74 -13.06 -3.33
CA GLN A 14 26.48 -11.92 -2.76
C GLN A 14 25.56 -10.70 -2.58
N ARG A 15 24.76 -10.33 -3.60
CA ARG A 15 23.80 -9.22 -3.50
C ARG A 15 22.79 -9.45 -2.39
N MET A 16 22.23 -10.65 -2.28
CA MET A 16 21.32 -11.00 -1.18
C MET A 16 21.98 -10.85 0.19
N LEU A 17 23.26 -11.22 0.31
CA LEU A 17 24.03 -11.09 1.57
C LEU A 17 24.36 -9.64 1.89
N LEU A 18 24.64 -8.80 0.89
CA LEU A 18 24.83 -7.35 1.05
C LEU A 18 23.54 -6.66 1.52
N ASP A 19 22.40 -7.00 0.92
CA ASP A 19 21.09 -6.50 1.32
C ASP A 19 20.72 -6.94 2.75
N TYR A 20 21.11 -8.17 3.12
CA TYR A 20 20.98 -8.67 4.48
C TYR A 20 21.85 -7.86 5.46
N ALA A 21 23.12 -7.62 5.11
CA ALA A 21 24.06 -6.88 5.95
C ALA A 21 23.63 -5.42 6.18
N ALA A 22 23.01 -4.78 5.17
CA ALA A 22 22.52 -3.41 5.25
C ALA A 22 21.39 -3.20 6.31
N ARG A 23 20.76 -4.29 6.77
CA ARG A 23 19.73 -4.25 7.82
C ARG A 23 20.29 -4.14 9.24
N TYR A 24 21.59 -4.30 9.42
CA TYR A 24 22.28 -4.28 10.71
C TYR A 24 23.11 -3.01 10.88
N ALA A 25 23.27 -2.58 12.11
CA ALA A 25 24.07 -1.39 12.44
C ALA A 25 25.57 -1.52 12.10
N SER A 26 26.06 -2.77 11.86
CA SER A 26 27.42 -3.02 11.37
C SER A 26 27.49 -4.40 10.72
N GLN A 27 28.46 -4.54 9.80
CA GLN A 27 28.75 -5.79 9.10
C GLN A 27 29.12 -6.92 10.06
N ALA A 28 29.81 -6.61 11.17
CA ALA A 28 30.13 -7.56 12.22
C ALA A 28 28.88 -8.11 12.93
N LYS A 29 27.89 -7.26 13.19
CA LYS A 29 26.60 -7.69 13.77
C LYS A 29 25.82 -8.58 12.80
N ALA A 30 25.82 -8.26 11.51
CA ALA A 30 25.21 -9.10 10.48
C ALA A 30 25.90 -10.47 10.37
N ALA A 31 27.24 -10.52 10.38
CA ALA A 31 27.99 -11.77 10.35
C ALA A 31 27.71 -12.65 11.60
N ASN A 32 27.63 -12.03 12.77
CA ASN A 32 27.32 -12.73 14.03
C ASN A 32 25.88 -13.28 14.07
N SER A 33 24.92 -12.63 13.41
CA SER A 33 23.54 -13.12 13.33
C SER A 33 23.40 -14.39 12.50
N LEU A 34 24.35 -14.68 11.61
CA LEU A 34 24.47 -15.92 10.83
C LEU A 34 25.38 -16.96 11.49
N HIS A 35 25.65 -16.83 12.79
CA HIS A 35 26.42 -17.83 13.55
C HIS A 35 25.75 -19.21 13.44
N GLY A 36 26.54 -20.21 13.10
CA GLY A 36 26.06 -21.59 12.82
C GLY A 36 25.73 -21.85 11.34
N VAL A 37 25.60 -20.83 10.51
CA VAL A 37 25.43 -20.93 9.05
C VAL A 37 26.76 -20.71 8.34
N THR A 38 27.46 -19.64 8.70
CA THR A 38 28.75 -19.24 8.12
C THR A 38 29.66 -18.62 9.20
N SER A 39 30.96 -18.66 8.97
CA SER A 39 31.91 -17.96 9.82
C SER A 39 31.98 -16.48 9.43
N PRO A 40 32.35 -15.55 10.36
CA PRO A 40 32.58 -14.14 10.02
C PRO A 40 33.58 -13.92 8.88
N GLY A 41 34.62 -14.80 8.81
CA GLY A 41 35.61 -14.76 7.72
C GLY A 41 35.01 -15.11 6.36
N THR A 42 34.18 -16.16 6.29
CA THR A 42 33.47 -16.56 5.07
C THR A 42 32.42 -15.49 4.67
N PHE A 43 31.70 -14.96 5.64
CA PHE A 43 30.76 -13.85 5.41
C PHE A 43 31.45 -12.66 4.73
N ASN A 44 32.57 -12.19 5.29
CA ASN A 44 33.34 -11.08 4.74
C ASN A 44 33.93 -11.41 3.36
N ALA A 45 34.37 -12.67 3.13
CA ALA A 45 34.87 -13.08 1.84
C ALA A 45 33.79 -13.01 0.75
N VAL A 46 32.56 -13.47 1.03
CA VAL A 46 31.45 -13.42 0.08
C VAL A 46 31.06 -11.96 -0.17
N VAL A 47 30.92 -11.13 0.86
CA VAL A 47 30.59 -9.70 0.73
C VAL A 47 31.60 -8.96 -0.16
N ASN A 48 32.90 -9.29 -0.01
CA ASN A 48 33.98 -8.68 -0.79
C ASN A 48 34.25 -9.34 -2.15
N GLY A 49 33.40 -10.26 -2.59
CA GLY A 49 33.52 -10.91 -3.92
C GLY A 49 34.66 -11.94 -4.04
N LYS A 50 35.24 -12.37 -2.93
CA LYS A 50 36.33 -13.37 -2.89
C LYS A 50 35.75 -14.78 -2.83
N PHE A 51 35.37 -15.36 -3.98
CA PHE A 51 34.62 -16.60 -4.08
C PHE A 51 35.51 -17.85 -4.17
N GLU A 52 36.82 -17.69 -4.46
CA GLU A 52 37.74 -18.76 -4.87
C GLU A 52 37.92 -19.91 -3.83
N ARG A 53 37.73 -19.60 -2.55
CA ARG A 53 37.91 -20.56 -1.44
C ARG A 53 36.60 -20.96 -0.77
N ILE A 54 35.47 -20.69 -1.42
CA ILE A 54 34.16 -20.94 -0.83
C ILE A 54 33.44 -21.98 -1.68
N SER A 55 33.01 -23.07 -1.03
CA SER A 55 32.31 -24.16 -1.71
C SER A 55 30.90 -23.72 -2.16
N ASP A 56 30.40 -24.31 -3.25
CA ASP A 56 29.06 -24.09 -3.75
C ASP A 56 28.00 -24.44 -2.70
N GLU A 57 28.27 -25.47 -1.88
CA GLU A 57 27.41 -25.83 -0.75
C GLU A 57 27.30 -24.70 0.28
N MET A 58 28.40 -23.99 0.57
CA MET A 58 28.38 -22.84 1.49
C MET A 58 27.55 -21.69 0.90
N PHE A 59 27.64 -21.40 -0.39
CA PHE A 59 26.78 -20.42 -1.07
C PHE A 59 25.33 -20.83 -0.96
N LEU A 60 24.96 -22.08 -1.14
CA LEU A 60 23.58 -22.55 -0.99
C LEU A 60 23.09 -22.44 0.47
N ARG A 61 23.95 -22.73 1.46
CA ARG A 61 23.63 -22.52 2.89
C ARG A 61 23.41 -21.04 3.20
N ILE A 62 24.28 -20.17 2.72
CA ILE A 62 24.11 -18.72 2.84
C ILE A 62 22.81 -18.28 2.15
N LYS A 63 22.55 -18.70 0.91
CA LYS A 63 21.31 -18.43 0.17
C LYS A 63 20.08 -18.88 0.96
N ALA A 64 20.11 -20.08 1.52
CA ALA A 64 19.02 -20.58 2.35
C ALA A 64 18.82 -19.73 3.61
N ALA A 65 19.88 -19.30 4.27
CA ALA A 65 19.81 -18.51 5.50
C ALA A 65 19.43 -17.05 5.27
N VAL A 66 20.00 -16.39 4.24
CA VAL A 66 19.66 -14.99 3.90
C VAL A 66 18.45 -14.91 2.99
N GLY A 67 18.19 -15.92 2.17
CA GLY A 67 16.98 -16.04 1.33
C GLY A 67 15.77 -16.54 2.11
N SER A 68 15.96 -17.27 3.21
CA SER A 68 14.96 -17.51 4.26
C SER A 68 14.84 -16.32 5.22
N GLY A 69 15.66 -15.30 5.03
CA GLY A 69 15.39 -14.00 5.61
C GLY A 69 14.00 -13.59 5.15
N LYS A 70 12.98 -13.98 5.96
CA LYS A 70 11.73 -13.27 6.02
C LYS A 70 12.12 -11.82 5.97
N SER A 71 11.83 -11.10 4.89
CA SER A 71 11.75 -9.65 4.99
C SER A 71 10.97 -9.45 6.28
N GLU A 72 11.58 -8.85 7.31
CA GLU A 72 10.88 -8.57 8.56
C GLU A 72 9.77 -7.62 8.21
N GLY A 73 8.66 -8.16 7.70
CA GLY A 73 7.51 -7.38 7.28
C GLY A 73 6.61 -8.13 6.31
N TRP A 74 5.40 -7.71 6.29
CA TRP A 74 4.38 -8.18 5.37
C TRP A 74 4.75 -7.86 3.92
N GLN A 75 4.82 -8.89 3.06
CA GLN A 75 5.04 -8.72 1.62
C GLN A 75 3.74 -8.32 0.95
N ILE A 76 3.76 -7.14 0.32
CA ILE A 76 2.63 -6.65 -0.46
C ILE A 76 2.60 -7.38 -1.79
N CYS A 77 1.47 -8.01 -2.11
CA CYS A 77 1.21 -8.61 -3.42
C CYS A 77 0.31 -7.69 -4.24
N GLN A 78 0.64 -7.53 -5.51
CA GLN A 78 -0.17 -6.75 -6.44
C GLN A 78 -1.39 -7.57 -6.89
N THR A 79 -2.49 -7.45 -6.17
CA THR A 79 -3.80 -7.99 -6.56
C THR A 79 -4.42 -7.19 -7.70
N SER A 80 -5.45 -7.74 -8.35
CA SER A 80 -6.22 -7.01 -9.36
C SER A 80 -6.74 -5.67 -8.83
N ALA A 81 -7.34 -5.68 -7.62
CA ALA A 81 -7.77 -4.44 -6.96
C ALA A 81 -6.62 -3.44 -6.72
N PHE A 82 -5.43 -3.92 -6.37
CA PHE A 82 -4.24 -3.08 -6.19
C PHE A 82 -3.85 -2.41 -7.51
N LYS A 83 -3.79 -3.17 -8.60
CA LYS A 83 -3.47 -2.66 -9.95
C LYS A 83 -4.53 -1.68 -10.47
N ASP A 84 -5.81 -1.97 -10.22
CA ASP A 84 -6.90 -1.07 -10.58
C ASP A 84 -6.72 0.30 -9.90
N VAL A 85 -6.40 0.32 -8.59
CA VAL A 85 -6.13 1.57 -7.86
C VAL A 85 -4.92 2.29 -8.46
N GLU A 86 -3.80 1.60 -8.70
CA GLU A 86 -2.60 2.22 -9.30
C GLU A 86 -2.93 2.84 -10.67
N THR A 87 -3.66 2.12 -11.51
CA THR A 87 -4.08 2.59 -12.84
C THR A 87 -4.94 3.85 -12.75
N LEU A 88 -5.92 3.87 -11.85
CA LEU A 88 -6.81 5.01 -11.65
C LEU A 88 -6.09 6.22 -11.05
N LEU A 89 -5.13 6.00 -10.14
CA LEU A 89 -4.29 7.06 -9.61
C LEU A 89 -3.37 7.65 -10.68
N ALA A 90 -2.78 6.79 -11.52
CA ALA A 90 -1.93 7.22 -12.64
C ALA A 90 -2.73 8.02 -13.68
N ASP A 91 -3.94 7.59 -14.01
CA ASP A 91 -4.86 8.32 -14.90
C ASP A 91 -5.21 9.69 -14.32
N ALA A 92 -5.62 9.74 -13.06
CA ALA A 92 -5.96 11.00 -12.39
C ALA A 92 -4.76 11.95 -12.31
N GLN A 93 -3.55 11.44 -12.05
CA GLN A 93 -2.33 12.23 -12.01
C GLN A 93 -1.91 12.74 -13.40
N GLN A 94 -2.08 11.91 -14.43
CA GLN A 94 -1.68 12.24 -15.80
C GLN A 94 -2.59 13.28 -16.44
N TYR A 95 -3.90 13.15 -16.21
CA TYR A 95 -4.92 13.96 -16.88
C TYR A 95 -5.58 15.00 -15.98
N GLN A 96 -5.13 15.13 -14.72
CA GLN A 96 -5.66 16.05 -13.71
C GLN A 96 -7.19 15.96 -13.55
N ASN A 97 -7.72 14.75 -13.64
CA ASN A 97 -9.14 14.48 -13.50
C ASN A 97 -9.53 14.10 -12.07
N VAL A 98 -10.84 14.00 -11.82
CA VAL A 98 -11.40 13.58 -10.54
C VAL A 98 -12.06 12.23 -10.68
N SER A 99 -11.77 11.34 -9.71
CA SER A 99 -12.37 10.02 -9.63
C SER A 99 -12.80 9.68 -8.21
N TRP A 100 -13.91 8.96 -8.08
CA TRP A 100 -14.35 8.39 -6.80
C TRP A 100 -14.37 6.87 -6.89
N ILE A 101 -13.38 6.25 -6.30
CA ILE A 101 -13.17 4.80 -6.29
C ILE A 101 -13.92 4.21 -5.10
N VAL A 102 -14.73 3.19 -5.35
CA VAL A 102 -15.53 2.52 -4.33
C VAL A 102 -15.28 1.01 -4.34
N ALA A 103 -14.99 0.48 -3.17
CA ALA A 103 -14.84 -0.97 -2.99
C ALA A 103 -15.00 -1.33 -1.50
N PRO A 104 -15.30 -2.58 -1.17
CA PRO A 104 -15.41 -3.06 0.21
C PRO A 104 -14.18 -2.73 1.06
N ALA A 105 -14.36 -2.67 2.38
CA ALA A 105 -13.24 -2.56 3.32
C ALA A 105 -12.33 -3.80 3.21
N GLY A 106 -11.03 -3.61 3.45
CA GLY A 106 -10.08 -4.72 3.45
C GLY A 106 -9.56 -5.17 2.08
N ILE A 107 -9.99 -4.56 0.97
CA ILE A 107 -9.55 -4.94 -0.39
C ILE A 107 -8.15 -4.43 -0.78
N GLY A 108 -7.55 -3.53 0.03
CA GLY A 108 -6.20 -3.02 -0.21
C GLY A 108 -6.08 -1.60 -0.75
N LYS A 109 -7.17 -0.82 -0.89
CA LYS A 109 -7.17 0.57 -1.39
C LYS A 109 -6.09 1.46 -0.77
N THR A 110 -6.11 1.57 0.55
CA THR A 110 -5.14 2.36 1.34
C THR A 110 -3.70 1.93 1.06
N THR A 111 -3.45 0.62 1.01
CA THR A 111 -2.11 0.08 0.75
C THR A 111 -1.61 0.45 -0.64
N ALA A 112 -2.46 0.34 -1.66
CA ALA A 112 -2.12 0.71 -3.03
C ALA A 112 -1.83 2.22 -3.15
N ALA A 113 -2.68 3.07 -2.55
CA ALA A 113 -2.48 4.52 -2.56
C ALA A 113 -1.17 4.94 -1.87
N PHE A 114 -0.86 4.37 -0.71
CA PHE A 114 0.42 4.63 -0.03
C PHE A 114 1.61 4.12 -0.82
N GLN A 115 1.50 2.97 -1.47
CA GLN A 115 2.60 2.45 -2.29
C GLN A 115 2.82 3.32 -3.52
N TYR A 116 1.74 3.76 -4.17
CA TYR A 116 1.80 4.70 -5.29
C TYR A 116 2.48 6.02 -4.88
N SER A 117 2.12 6.59 -3.74
CA SER A 117 2.72 7.85 -3.24
C SER A 117 4.22 7.74 -2.91
N LYS A 118 4.73 6.55 -2.61
CA LYS A 118 6.18 6.34 -2.37
C LYS A 118 7.00 6.30 -3.66
N THR A 119 6.38 5.92 -4.76
CA THR A 119 7.07 5.72 -6.05
C THR A 119 6.83 6.86 -7.03
N HIS A 120 5.83 7.72 -6.78
CA HIS A 120 5.46 8.84 -7.64
C HIS A 120 5.60 10.17 -6.91
N LYS A 121 6.14 11.18 -7.60
CA LYS A 121 6.30 12.53 -7.04
C LYS A 121 4.97 13.29 -7.01
N ASN A 122 4.86 14.25 -6.10
CA ASN A 122 3.70 15.16 -5.97
C ASN A 122 2.37 14.43 -5.71
N VAL A 123 2.41 13.28 -5.03
CA VAL A 123 1.23 12.51 -4.63
C VAL A 123 1.04 12.62 -3.12
N PHE A 124 -0.11 13.14 -2.70
CA PHE A 124 -0.42 13.42 -1.30
C PHE A 124 -1.63 12.60 -0.87
N VAL A 125 -1.44 11.69 0.06
CA VAL A 125 -2.50 10.83 0.60
C VAL A 125 -2.94 11.34 1.97
N LEU A 126 -4.20 11.76 2.07
CA LEU A 126 -4.86 12.20 3.29
C LEU A 126 -5.87 11.15 3.74
N GLY A 127 -5.71 10.61 4.94
CA GLY A 127 -6.73 9.77 5.59
C GLY A 127 -7.83 10.65 6.18
N CYS A 128 -9.07 10.41 5.79
CA CYS A 128 -10.22 11.14 6.30
C CYS A 128 -10.80 10.45 7.54
N SER A 129 -11.34 11.23 8.48
CA SER A 129 -11.99 10.73 9.69
C SER A 129 -13.34 11.44 9.94
N GLU A 130 -14.19 10.81 10.73
CA GLU A 130 -15.55 11.33 11.02
C GLU A 130 -15.54 12.60 11.89
N ASP A 131 -14.50 12.75 12.71
CA ASP A 131 -14.29 13.91 13.59
C ASP A 131 -13.58 15.08 12.91
N MET A 132 -13.16 14.91 11.64
CA MET A 132 -12.46 15.94 10.88
C MET A 132 -13.42 17.08 10.49
N HIS A 133 -13.15 18.27 11.00
CA HIS A 133 -13.83 19.51 10.60
C HIS A 133 -13.03 20.25 9.50
N LYS A 134 -13.57 21.38 9.03
CA LYS A 134 -12.93 22.15 7.93
C LYS A 134 -11.52 22.61 8.24
N ALA A 135 -11.27 23.03 9.48
CA ALA A 135 -9.95 23.49 9.91
C ALA A 135 -8.96 22.33 9.90
N ASP A 136 -9.34 21.19 10.49
CA ASP A 136 -8.52 19.99 10.57
C ASP A 136 -8.18 19.47 9.17
N PHE A 137 -9.17 19.44 8.27
CA PHE A 137 -8.99 19.02 6.87
C PHE A 137 -7.93 19.87 6.15
N VAL A 138 -8.03 21.20 6.27
CA VAL A 138 -7.12 22.14 5.61
C VAL A 138 -5.74 22.09 6.24
N GLU A 139 -5.66 21.98 7.57
CA GLU A 139 -4.40 21.89 8.30
C GLU A 139 -3.65 20.59 7.97
N GLU A 140 -4.33 19.45 8.00
CA GLU A 140 -3.72 18.17 7.66
C GLU A 140 -3.30 18.11 6.18
N LEU A 141 -4.08 18.70 5.28
CA LEU A 141 -3.70 18.80 3.87
C LEU A 141 -2.44 19.67 3.69
N ALA A 142 -2.38 20.84 4.35
CA ALA A 142 -1.19 21.70 4.37
C ALA A 142 0.05 20.94 4.88
N LYS A 143 -0.09 20.21 5.97
CA LYS A 143 0.97 19.38 6.55
C LYS A 143 1.44 18.28 5.58
N LYS A 144 0.52 17.62 4.88
CA LYS A 144 0.87 16.58 3.88
C LYS A 144 1.65 17.14 2.71
N ILE A 145 1.34 18.35 2.28
CA ILE A 145 2.02 19.05 1.17
C ILE A 145 3.35 19.67 1.65
N GLY A 146 3.55 19.82 2.96
CA GLY A 146 4.75 20.44 3.54
C GLY A 146 4.66 21.96 3.67
N ILE A 147 3.45 22.51 3.73
CA ILE A 147 3.19 23.94 3.86
C ILE A 147 3.11 24.32 5.35
N ARG A 148 3.87 25.35 5.75
CA ARG A 148 3.72 25.97 7.07
C ARG A 148 2.50 26.89 7.08
N ASN A 149 1.60 26.66 8.01
CA ASN A 149 0.33 27.39 8.13
C ASN A 149 0.15 28.12 9.47
N GLU A 150 1.21 28.24 10.27
CA GLU A 150 1.19 28.91 11.58
C GLU A 150 0.70 30.35 11.44
N GLY A 151 -0.32 30.71 12.23
CA GLY A 151 -0.90 32.06 12.23
C GLY A 151 -1.80 32.40 11.03
N LEU A 152 -2.04 31.46 10.13
CA LEU A 152 -2.92 31.65 8.99
C LEU A 152 -4.37 31.26 9.31
N THR A 153 -5.32 31.98 8.73
CA THR A 153 -6.72 31.54 8.74
C THR A 153 -6.91 30.33 7.83
N VAL A 154 -7.97 29.53 8.06
CA VAL A 154 -8.33 28.37 7.21
C VAL A 154 -8.39 28.75 5.73
N ARG A 155 -8.95 29.93 5.42
CA ARG A 155 -9.05 30.44 4.04
C ARG A 155 -7.66 30.77 3.45
N ALA A 156 -6.82 31.45 4.21
CA ALA A 156 -5.46 31.79 3.78
C ALA A 156 -4.60 30.53 3.56
N THR A 157 -4.74 29.54 4.45
CA THR A 157 -4.06 28.24 4.30
C THR A 157 -4.52 27.53 3.04
N LEU A 158 -5.83 27.50 2.75
CA LEU A 158 -6.33 26.88 1.53
C LEU A 158 -5.82 27.58 0.27
N THR A 159 -5.81 28.93 0.25
CA THR A 159 -5.24 29.67 -0.89
C THR A 159 -3.78 29.26 -1.11
N ARG A 160 -3.00 29.18 -0.03
CA ARG A 160 -1.58 28.78 -0.11
C ARG A 160 -1.42 27.34 -0.60
N ILE A 161 -2.29 26.40 -0.18
CA ILE A 161 -2.32 25.03 -0.69
C ILE A 161 -2.53 25.03 -2.21
N VAL A 162 -3.51 25.77 -2.69
CA VAL A 162 -3.79 25.87 -4.13
C VAL A 162 -2.61 26.46 -4.89
N ASP A 163 -2.01 27.55 -4.39
CA ASP A 163 -0.86 28.21 -5.03
C ASP A 163 0.37 27.28 -5.13
N GLU A 164 0.60 26.44 -4.11
CA GLU A 164 1.69 25.49 -4.15
C GLU A 164 1.40 24.30 -5.07
N LEU A 165 0.19 23.74 -5.04
CA LEU A 165 -0.21 22.64 -5.93
C LEU A 165 -0.13 23.03 -7.40
N VAL A 166 -0.60 24.24 -7.76
CA VAL A 166 -0.56 24.74 -9.16
C VAL A 166 0.87 24.87 -9.71
N LYS A 167 1.86 25.07 -8.85
CA LYS A 167 3.29 25.12 -9.26
C LYS A 167 3.91 23.75 -9.48
N MET A 168 3.29 22.69 -8.96
CA MET A 168 3.82 21.33 -9.06
C MET A 168 3.51 20.71 -10.43
N ASN A 169 4.39 19.82 -10.88
CA ASN A 169 4.15 19.03 -12.08
C ASN A 169 3.22 17.87 -11.75
N ARG A 170 2.01 17.89 -12.30
CA ARG A 170 1.00 16.85 -12.16
C ARG A 170 0.78 16.42 -10.69
N PRO A 171 0.33 17.32 -9.82
CA PRO A 171 0.01 16.97 -8.45
C PRO A 171 -1.22 16.07 -8.39
N LEU A 172 -1.24 15.18 -7.38
CA LEU A 172 -2.37 14.28 -7.11
C LEU A 172 -2.73 14.33 -5.63
N LEU A 173 -3.98 14.63 -5.33
CA LEU A 173 -4.57 14.49 -4.00
C LEU A 173 -5.36 13.19 -3.92
N VAL A 174 -5.10 12.38 -2.91
CA VAL A 174 -5.85 11.15 -2.62
C VAL A 174 -6.48 11.26 -1.25
N PHE A 175 -7.80 11.23 -1.20
CA PHE A 175 -8.59 11.26 0.03
C PHE A 175 -9.03 9.84 0.37
N ASP A 176 -8.30 9.18 1.29
CA ASP A 176 -8.64 7.83 1.74
C ASP A 176 -9.75 7.89 2.80
N GLU A 177 -10.64 6.92 2.78
CA GLU A 177 -11.86 6.88 3.61
C GLU A 177 -12.76 8.13 3.42
N GLY A 178 -12.87 8.63 2.19
CA GLY A 178 -13.62 9.84 1.85
C GLY A 178 -15.11 9.81 2.22
N ASP A 179 -15.70 8.63 2.42
CA ASP A 179 -17.06 8.45 2.93
C ASP A 179 -17.24 8.88 4.39
N LYS A 180 -16.15 9.05 5.15
CA LYS A 180 -16.18 9.56 6.53
C LYS A 180 -16.28 11.08 6.62
N LEU A 181 -15.95 11.82 5.55
CA LEU A 181 -16.03 13.27 5.56
C LEU A 181 -17.45 13.77 5.85
N THR A 182 -17.57 14.78 6.71
CA THR A 182 -18.84 15.43 6.98
C THR A 182 -19.31 16.22 5.77
N ASP A 183 -20.60 16.55 5.67
CA ASP A 183 -21.14 17.34 4.57
C ASP A 183 -20.45 18.71 4.47
N SER A 184 -20.10 19.30 5.60
CA SER A 184 -19.45 20.61 5.63
C SER A 184 -18.04 20.58 5.00
N VAL A 185 -17.31 19.48 5.15
CA VAL A 185 -16.00 19.28 4.51
C VAL A 185 -16.18 18.93 3.03
N MET A 186 -17.18 18.12 2.69
CA MET A 186 -17.50 17.79 1.29
C MET A 186 -17.87 19.07 0.48
N TYR A 187 -18.58 20.01 1.07
CA TYR A 187 -18.85 21.31 0.41
C TYR A 187 -17.59 22.17 0.29
N TYR A 188 -16.70 22.09 1.25
CA TYR A 188 -15.44 22.79 1.19
C TYR A 188 -14.53 22.23 0.10
N PHE A 189 -14.61 20.90 -0.13
CA PHE A 189 -13.97 20.26 -1.27
C PHE A 189 -14.41 20.86 -2.62
N ILE A 190 -15.68 21.26 -2.78
CA ILE A 190 -16.16 21.91 -4.00
C ILE A 190 -15.36 23.18 -4.30
N SER A 191 -15.06 23.97 -3.27
CA SER A 191 -14.22 25.19 -3.41
C SER A 191 -12.78 24.84 -3.79
N LEU A 192 -12.23 23.78 -3.21
CA LEU A 192 -10.89 23.27 -3.55
C LEU A 192 -10.84 22.77 -5.00
N TYR A 193 -11.84 21.99 -5.41
CA TYR A 193 -11.97 21.52 -6.78
C TYR A 193 -11.99 22.66 -7.79
N ASN A 194 -12.86 23.64 -7.60
CA ASN A 194 -12.98 24.78 -8.52
C ASN A 194 -11.68 25.56 -8.71
N ALA A 195 -10.81 25.59 -7.69
CA ALA A 195 -9.52 26.25 -7.77
C ALA A 195 -8.44 25.38 -8.45
N LEU A 196 -8.59 24.05 -8.42
CA LEU A 196 -7.64 23.07 -8.92
C LEU A 196 -8.06 22.33 -10.19
N GLU A 197 -9.24 22.66 -10.75
CA GLU A 197 -9.74 22.07 -11.98
C GLU A 197 -8.69 22.16 -13.09
N ASP A 198 -8.43 21.05 -13.79
CA ASP A 198 -7.40 20.89 -14.83
C ASP A 198 -5.94 21.15 -14.37
N LYS A 199 -5.69 21.27 -13.06
CA LYS A 199 -4.36 21.54 -12.50
C LYS A 199 -3.88 20.48 -11.52
N CYS A 200 -4.81 19.71 -10.93
CA CYS A 200 -4.51 18.70 -9.93
C CYS A 200 -5.45 17.50 -10.07
N GLY A 201 -4.90 16.30 -10.13
CA GLY A 201 -5.71 15.10 -10.03
C GLY A 201 -6.28 14.94 -8.62
N ILE A 202 -7.52 14.47 -8.51
CA ILE A 202 -8.15 14.25 -7.21
C ILE A 202 -8.84 12.89 -7.19
N VAL A 203 -8.48 12.04 -6.24
CA VAL A 203 -9.08 10.71 -6.10
C VAL A 203 -9.61 10.51 -4.70
N PHE A 204 -10.86 10.07 -4.60
CA PHE A 204 -11.45 9.60 -3.36
C PHE A 204 -11.45 8.07 -3.33
N LEU A 205 -11.06 7.50 -2.21
CA LEU A 205 -11.17 6.08 -1.90
C LEU A 205 -12.22 5.90 -0.81
N SER A 206 -13.24 5.08 -1.07
CA SER A 206 -14.35 4.93 -0.13
C SER A 206 -14.91 3.51 -0.11
N THR A 207 -15.78 3.26 0.85
CA THR A 207 -16.67 2.10 0.83
C THR A 207 -17.92 2.37 -0.03
N PRO A 208 -18.69 1.35 -0.45
CA PRO A 208 -19.94 1.54 -1.18
C PRO A 208 -21.01 2.35 -0.44
N PHE A 209 -20.79 2.64 0.85
CA PHE A 209 -21.68 3.48 1.65
C PHE A 209 -21.86 4.88 1.06
N ILE A 210 -20.79 5.44 0.46
CA ILE A 210 -20.85 6.77 -0.16
C ILE A 210 -21.88 6.85 -1.28
N GLN A 211 -22.04 5.78 -2.08
CA GLN A 211 -23.04 5.75 -3.16
C GLN A 211 -24.45 5.92 -2.60
N LYS A 212 -24.77 5.20 -1.52
CA LYS A 212 -26.06 5.29 -0.83
C LYS A 212 -26.29 6.69 -0.27
N ARG A 213 -25.23 7.29 0.35
CA ARG A 213 -25.27 8.64 0.92
C ARG A 213 -25.53 9.69 -0.16
N ILE A 214 -24.81 9.67 -1.27
CA ILE A 214 -24.98 10.61 -2.38
C ILE A 214 -26.36 10.43 -3.02
N THR A 215 -26.77 9.21 -3.35
CA THR A 215 -28.10 8.93 -3.91
C THR A 215 -29.24 9.44 -3.00
N LYS A 216 -29.12 9.24 -1.68
CA LYS A 216 -30.10 9.77 -0.71
C LYS A 216 -30.09 11.31 -0.69
N GLY A 217 -28.92 11.94 -0.72
CA GLY A 217 -28.79 13.40 -0.75
C GLY A 217 -29.41 14.02 -1.99
N LEU A 218 -29.18 13.41 -3.17
CA LEU A 218 -29.79 13.84 -4.44
C LEU A 218 -31.31 13.69 -4.42
N LYS A 219 -31.85 12.56 -3.94
CA LYS A 219 -33.30 12.34 -3.81
C LYS A 219 -34.00 13.35 -2.89
N LEU A 220 -33.28 13.84 -1.88
CA LEU A 220 -33.80 14.81 -0.91
C LEU A 220 -33.46 16.27 -1.29
N ASP A 221 -32.94 16.49 -2.49
CA ASP A 221 -32.48 17.81 -2.98
C ASP A 221 -31.57 18.51 -1.94
N LYS A 222 -30.67 17.74 -1.31
CA LYS A 222 -29.80 18.25 -0.27
C LYS A 222 -28.75 19.17 -0.86
N LYS A 223 -28.63 20.39 -0.32
CA LYS A 223 -27.71 21.43 -0.81
C LYS A 223 -26.30 20.86 -1.05
N GLY A 224 -25.71 21.15 -2.22
CA GLY A 224 -24.35 20.82 -2.60
C GLY A 224 -24.13 19.37 -3.10
N TYR A 225 -25.11 18.48 -2.94
CA TYR A 225 -24.96 17.09 -3.39
C TYR A 225 -24.97 16.95 -4.91
N GLU A 226 -25.84 17.70 -5.60
CA GLU A 226 -25.86 17.74 -7.07
C GLU A 226 -24.55 18.30 -7.61
N GLU A 227 -24.05 19.38 -7.01
CA GLU A 227 -22.80 20.00 -7.38
C GLU A 227 -21.59 19.08 -7.19
N LEU A 228 -21.50 18.41 -6.03
CA LEU A 228 -20.47 17.41 -5.75
C LEU A 228 -20.55 16.25 -6.75
N TYR A 229 -21.75 15.71 -6.97
CA TYR A 229 -21.95 14.58 -7.87
C TYR A 229 -21.59 14.91 -9.32
N SER A 230 -21.87 16.14 -9.76
CA SER A 230 -21.45 16.64 -11.06
C SER A 230 -19.92 16.66 -11.21
N ARG A 231 -19.18 17.16 -10.19
CA ARG A 231 -17.72 17.27 -10.23
C ARG A 231 -16.99 15.94 -10.24
N ILE A 232 -17.55 14.92 -9.64
CA ILE A 232 -17.00 13.55 -9.72
C ILE A 232 -17.42 12.82 -11.00
N GLY A 233 -17.95 13.53 -11.99
CA GLY A 233 -18.37 12.97 -13.27
C GLY A 233 -19.62 12.10 -13.20
N ARG A 234 -20.46 12.25 -12.17
CA ARG A 234 -21.71 11.48 -11.93
C ARG A 234 -21.49 9.96 -11.89
N LYS A 235 -20.28 9.53 -11.55
CA LYS A 235 -19.87 8.12 -11.61
C LYS A 235 -18.99 7.74 -10.42
N PHE A 236 -19.24 6.54 -9.92
CA PHE A 236 -18.34 5.85 -8.99
C PHE A 236 -17.64 4.70 -9.72
N VAL A 237 -16.35 4.54 -9.48
CA VAL A 237 -15.53 3.51 -10.13
C VAL A 237 -15.39 2.34 -9.17
N PRO A 238 -16.00 1.18 -9.47
CA PRO A 238 -15.81 -0.02 -8.66
C PRO A 238 -14.43 -0.63 -8.94
N LEU A 239 -13.88 -1.36 -7.95
CA LEU A 239 -12.66 -2.15 -8.13
C LEU A 239 -13.01 -3.62 -8.35
N SER A 240 -12.10 -4.33 -9.00
CA SER A 240 -12.11 -5.79 -9.08
C SER A 240 -12.02 -6.41 -7.67
N GLY A 241 -12.73 -7.50 -7.43
CA GLY A 241 -12.62 -8.27 -6.20
C GLY A 241 -11.26 -8.98 -6.11
N VAL A 242 -10.85 -9.34 -4.90
CA VAL A 242 -9.69 -10.22 -4.70
C VAL A 242 -10.13 -11.66 -4.94
N THR A 243 -9.36 -12.40 -5.74
CA THR A 243 -9.65 -13.79 -6.10
C THR A 243 -8.98 -14.78 -5.12
N GLU A 244 -9.47 -16.01 -5.09
CA GLU A 244 -8.85 -17.11 -4.33
C GLU A 244 -7.41 -17.37 -4.79
N TYR A 245 -7.15 -17.28 -6.10
CA TYR A 245 -5.80 -17.40 -6.66
C TYR A 245 -4.84 -16.35 -6.09
N GLU A 246 -5.29 -15.10 -5.97
CA GLU A 246 -4.50 -14.03 -5.39
C GLU A 246 -4.27 -14.23 -3.89
N VAL A 247 -5.25 -14.75 -3.14
CA VAL A 247 -5.08 -15.12 -1.73
C VAL A 247 -4.02 -16.22 -1.59
N ASN A 248 -4.04 -17.23 -2.47
CA ASN A 248 -3.00 -18.28 -2.50
C ASN A 248 -1.61 -17.67 -2.74
N ALA A 249 -1.48 -16.79 -3.73
CA ALA A 249 -0.21 -16.10 -4.02
C ALA A 249 0.27 -15.25 -2.81
N ILE A 250 -0.64 -14.55 -2.13
CA ILE A 250 -0.32 -13.79 -0.90
C ILE A 250 0.18 -14.72 0.19
N CYS A 251 -0.45 -15.88 0.40
CA CYS A 251 -0.01 -16.88 1.37
C CYS A 251 1.44 -17.32 1.10
N ARG A 252 1.73 -17.73 -0.14
CA ARG A 252 3.07 -18.21 -0.53
C ARG A 252 4.13 -17.13 -0.42
N ASN A 253 3.85 -15.91 -0.87
CA ASN A 253 4.79 -14.79 -0.78
C ASN A 253 5.07 -14.37 0.67
N ASN A 254 4.15 -14.66 1.59
CA ASN A 254 4.32 -14.39 3.03
C ASN A 254 4.80 -15.63 3.83
N GLY A 255 5.33 -16.64 3.15
CA GLY A 255 6.03 -17.77 3.77
C GLY A 255 5.15 -18.94 4.17
N LEU A 256 3.89 -19.00 3.77
CA LEU A 256 3.00 -20.12 4.00
C LEU A 256 2.99 -21.02 2.75
N SER A 257 3.61 -22.21 2.84
CA SER A 257 3.75 -23.15 1.71
C SER A 257 2.85 -24.39 1.80
N ASP A 258 2.35 -24.72 2.99
CA ASP A 258 1.48 -25.88 3.20
C ASP A 258 0.07 -25.63 2.62
N ASP A 259 -0.35 -26.48 1.69
CA ASP A 259 -1.63 -26.33 0.98
C ASP A 259 -2.84 -26.46 1.92
N LYS A 260 -2.76 -27.28 2.99
CA LYS A 260 -3.85 -27.40 3.97
C LYS A 260 -3.99 -26.12 4.80
N ALA A 261 -2.88 -25.51 5.17
CA ALA A 261 -2.85 -24.22 5.86
C ALA A 261 -3.38 -23.09 4.96
N ILE A 262 -3.01 -23.08 3.68
CA ILE A 262 -3.52 -22.12 2.68
C ILE A 262 -5.03 -22.28 2.51
N ALA A 263 -5.55 -23.50 2.37
CA ALA A 263 -6.99 -23.75 2.29
C ALA A 263 -7.73 -23.28 3.55
N SER A 264 -7.11 -23.38 4.73
CA SER A 264 -7.66 -22.83 5.97
C SER A 264 -7.73 -21.30 5.94
N VAL A 265 -6.68 -20.62 5.43
CA VAL A 265 -6.68 -19.16 5.26
C VAL A 265 -7.80 -18.72 4.34
N ILE A 266 -7.97 -19.37 3.20
CA ILE A 266 -9.02 -19.07 2.21
C ILE A 266 -10.40 -19.17 2.87
N ARG A 267 -10.72 -20.29 3.53
CA ARG A 267 -12.00 -20.49 4.24
C ARG A 267 -12.26 -19.45 5.33
N GLU A 268 -11.25 -19.12 6.12
CA GLU A 268 -11.38 -18.15 7.22
C GLU A 268 -11.51 -16.70 6.73
N SER A 269 -11.10 -16.42 5.50
CA SER A 269 -11.01 -15.05 4.96
C SER A 269 -12.12 -14.70 3.98
N VAL A 270 -12.84 -15.68 3.46
CA VAL A 270 -13.95 -15.47 2.53
C VAL A 270 -15.17 -14.92 3.26
N GLU A 271 -15.85 -13.98 2.64
CA GLU A 271 -17.17 -13.48 3.02
C GLU A 271 -18.12 -13.59 1.84
N LEU A 272 -19.36 -13.98 2.12
CA LEU A 272 -20.43 -13.95 1.11
C LEU A 272 -21.13 -12.60 1.20
N ARG A 273 -21.00 -11.77 0.18
CA ARG A 273 -21.72 -10.51 0.04
C ARG A 273 -22.48 -10.49 -1.29
N ASN A 274 -23.76 -10.25 -1.24
CA ASN A 274 -24.62 -10.22 -2.43
C ASN A 274 -24.43 -11.47 -3.33
N SER A 275 -24.33 -12.65 -2.74
CA SER A 275 -24.07 -13.93 -3.43
C SER A 275 -22.72 -14.04 -4.14
N GLN A 276 -21.80 -13.12 -3.89
CA GLN A 276 -20.43 -13.19 -4.41
C GLN A 276 -19.45 -13.46 -3.27
N MET A 277 -18.42 -14.25 -3.57
CA MET A 277 -17.30 -14.47 -2.67
C MET A 277 -16.37 -13.24 -2.70
N GLU A 278 -16.17 -12.62 -1.56
CA GLU A 278 -15.25 -11.52 -1.37
C GLU A 278 -14.19 -11.89 -0.32
N PHE A 279 -12.97 -11.42 -0.51
CA PHE A 279 -11.88 -11.65 0.44
C PHE A 279 -11.48 -10.35 1.13
N ASP A 280 -11.47 -10.36 2.48
CA ASP A 280 -10.88 -9.28 3.27
C ASP A 280 -9.39 -9.57 3.53
N LEU A 281 -8.50 -8.78 2.93
CA LEU A 281 -7.05 -8.94 3.05
C LEU A 281 -6.54 -8.72 4.49
N ARG A 282 -7.28 -8.02 5.35
CA ARG A 282 -6.95 -7.91 6.78
C ARG A 282 -7.16 -9.26 7.47
N ARG A 283 -8.23 -9.99 7.11
CA ARG A 283 -8.47 -11.35 7.60
C ARG A 283 -7.46 -12.34 7.04
N VAL A 284 -7.16 -12.25 5.73
CA VAL A 284 -6.09 -13.04 5.08
C VAL A 284 -4.79 -12.88 5.86
N LYS A 285 -4.35 -11.64 6.11
CA LYS A 285 -3.13 -11.36 6.88
C LYS A 285 -3.15 -11.96 8.29
N LYS A 286 -4.25 -11.79 9.02
CA LYS A 286 -4.40 -12.34 10.38
C LYS A 286 -4.34 -13.87 10.37
N SER A 287 -5.01 -14.52 9.41
CA SER A 287 -5.04 -15.97 9.29
C SER A 287 -3.68 -16.52 8.88
N ILE A 288 -2.95 -15.90 7.96
CA ILE A 288 -1.56 -16.27 7.63
C ILE A 288 -0.68 -16.21 8.88
N HIS A 289 -0.71 -15.11 9.65
CA HIS A 289 0.07 -15.01 10.89
C HIS A 289 -0.30 -16.07 11.92
N LYS A 290 -1.58 -16.47 11.99
CA LYS A 290 -2.05 -17.58 12.85
C LYS A 290 -1.42 -18.90 12.38
N GLN A 291 -1.51 -19.23 11.10
CA GLN A 291 -0.97 -20.48 10.54
C GLN A 291 0.56 -20.58 10.69
N LEU A 292 1.28 -19.48 10.44
CA LEU A 292 2.73 -19.44 10.63
C LEU A 292 3.15 -19.68 12.09
N ARG A 293 2.38 -19.16 13.06
CA ARG A 293 2.64 -19.44 14.50
C ARG A 293 2.35 -20.88 14.87
N ILE A 294 1.29 -21.48 14.33
CA ILE A 294 0.98 -22.90 14.53
C ILE A 294 2.12 -23.77 13.97
N ALA A 295 2.62 -23.45 12.78
CA ALA A 295 3.72 -24.19 12.15
C ALA A 295 5.06 -24.04 12.91
N ALA A 296 5.27 -22.92 13.60
CA ALA A 296 6.47 -22.65 14.39
C ALA A 296 6.41 -23.19 15.83
N ALA A 297 5.24 -23.59 16.31
CA ALA A 297 5.09 -24.16 17.64
C ALA A 297 5.77 -25.54 17.72
N PRO A 298 6.57 -25.85 18.75
CA PRO A 298 7.13 -27.17 18.91
C PRO A 298 5.97 -28.18 19.03
N ARG A 299 6.04 -29.25 18.25
CA ARG A 299 5.11 -30.39 18.41
C ARG A 299 5.43 -31.03 19.76
N LEU A 300 4.54 -30.82 20.72
CA LEU A 300 4.56 -31.52 22.02
C LEU A 300 4.27 -33.02 21.82
#